data_7355d7d8bee87c653408e01763dc47a6
#
_entry.id   7355d7d8bee87c653408e01763dc47a6
#
_cell.length_a   1.000
_cell.length_b   1.000
_cell.length_c   1.000
_cell.angle_alpha   90.00
_cell.angle_beta   90.00
_cell.angle_gamma   90.00
#
_symmetry.space_group_name_H-M   'P 1'
#
loop_
_entity.id
_entity.type
_entity.pdbx_description
1 polymer ?
#
loop_
_entity_poly.entity_id
_entity_poly.type
_entity_poly.pdbx_seq_one_letter_code
_entity_poly.pdbx_strand_id
1 'polypeptide(L)'
;MQTKFQIIEIKTEKEIAECWEVISLLRPHLDQNNWIKIILEMMKNEKYSIAVIEDQNKFVAFAGYRVMNSLHSGHIIYIDDLCTLETHRGKGLATQLLNYVEDISRKMNLDAVVLDTDFHNNTAQKVYFKSGFKLVAVHLAHKLK
;
A
#
# COMPACT_ATOMS: atom_id res chain seq x y z
N MET A 1 -3.58 -24.95 8.63
CA MET A 1 -2.42 -24.05 8.43
C MET A 1 -2.75 -23.02 7.37
N GLN A 2 -2.67 -21.74 7.71
CA GLN A 2 -2.73 -20.70 6.68
C GLN A 2 -1.43 -20.71 5.90
N THR A 3 -1.51 -20.87 4.58
CA THR A 3 -0.36 -20.73 3.70
C THR A 3 0.11 -19.28 3.73
N LYS A 4 1.33 -19.04 4.17
CA LYS A 4 1.92 -17.72 4.16
C LYS A 4 2.46 -17.44 2.76
N PHE A 5 1.88 -16.46 2.07
CA PHE A 5 2.35 -16.02 0.77
C PHE A 5 3.66 -15.22 0.90
N GLN A 6 4.48 -15.29 -0.12
CA GLN A 6 5.74 -14.54 -0.16
C GLN A 6 5.50 -13.07 -0.46
N ILE A 7 6.15 -12.20 0.32
CA ILE A 7 6.18 -10.75 0.05
C ILE A 7 7.48 -10.40 -0.67
N ILE A 8 7.36 -9.65 -1.76
CA ILE A 8 8.48 -9.19 -2.58
C ILE A 8 8.46 -7.66 -2.61
N GLU A 9 9.60 -7.04 -2.36
CA GLU A 9 9.76 -5.59 -2.55
C GLU A 9 10.18 -5.32 -3.99
N ILE A 10 9.46 -4.42 -4.66
CA ILE A 10 9.66 -4.09 -6.07
C ILE A 10 10.87 -3.18 -6.23
N LYS A 11 11.80 -3.55 -7.12
CA LYS A 11 13.05 -2.82 -7.35
C LYS A 11 13.24 -2.35 -8.79
N THR A 12 12.67 -3.04 -9.77
CA THR A 12 12.94 -2.83 -11.18
C THR A 12 11.71 -2.36 -11.94
N GLU A 13 11.95 -1.67 -13.06
CA GLU A 13 10.88 -1.25 -13.97
C GLU A 13 10.07 -2.43 -14.50
N LYS A 14 10.72 -3.55 -14.76
CA LYS A 14 10.03 -4.79 -15.17
C LYS A 14 9.06 -5.28 -14.11
N GLU A 15 9.49 -5.31 -12.85
CA GLU A 15 8.63 -5.70 -11.72
C GLU A 15 7.47 -4.71 -11.55
N ILE A 16 7.70 -3.41 -11.74
CA ILE A 16 6.63 -2.41 -11.71
C ILE A 16 5.58 -2.77 -12.79
N ALA A 17 6.03 -3.05 -14.02
CA ALA A 17 5.12 -3.39 -15.11
C ALA A 17 4.24 -4.60 -14.79
N GLU A 18 4.76 -5.58 -14.07
CA GLU A 18 4.02 -6.77 -13.64
C GLU A 18 2.93 -6.47 -12.59
N CYS A 19 2.96 -5.28 -11.96
CA CYS A 19 1.96 -4.86 -10.99
C CYS A 19 0.69 -4.27 -11.63
N TRP A 20 0.62 -4.10 -12.94
CA TRP A 20 -0.46 -3.36 -13.60
C TRP A 20 -1.86 -3.81 -13.19
N GLU A 21 -2.11 -5.11 -13.16
CA GLU A 21 -3.43 -5.63 -12.86
C GLU A 21 -3.94 -5.19 -11.47
N VAL A 22 -3.12 -5.33 -10.44
CA VAL A 22 -3.52 -4.99 -9.08
C VAL A 22 -3.50 -3.47 -8.83
N ILE A 23 -2.56 -2.75 -9.44
CA ILE A 23 -2.49 -1.28 -9.32
C ILE A 23 -3.66 -0.63 -10.05
N SER A 24 -3.97 -1.03 -11.27
CA SER A 24 -5.07 -0.48 -12.05
C SER A 24 -6.45 -0.81 -11.46
N LEU A 25 -6.56 -1.93 -10.74
CA LEU A 25 -7.78 -2.24 -10.01
C LEU A 25 -8.09 -1.18 -8.94
N LEU A 26 -7.07 -0.76 -8.18
CA LEU A 26 -7.21 0.29 -7.16
C LEU A 26 -7.30 1.69 -7.77
N ARG A 27 -6.51 1.94 -8.82
CA ARG A 27 -6.36 3.26 -9.45
C ARG A 27 -6.72 3.19 -10.94
N PRO A 28 -8.00 2.99 -11.29
CA PRO A 28 -8.41 2.78 -12.68
C PRO A 28 -8.23 4.00 -13.58
N HIS A 29 -8.00 5.19 -13.00
CA HIS A 29 -7.78 6.43 -13.72
C HIS A 29 -6.35 6.59 -14.25
N LEU A 30 -5.41 5.71 -13.87
CA LEU A 30 -4.02 5.80 -14.31
C LEU A 30 -3.90 5.58 -15.81
N ASP A 31 -3.11 6.44 -16.46
CA ASP A 31 -2.79 6.31 -17.88
C ASP A 31 -1.78 5.19 -18.10
N GLN A 32 -2.17 4.17 -18.87
CA GLN A 32 -1.35 3.01 -19.17
C GLN A 32 -0.01 3.34 -19.82
N ASN A 33 0.10 4.50 -20.48
CA ASN A 33 1.33 4.92 -21.14
C ASN A 33 2.30 5.68 -20.22
N ASN A 34 1.84 6.12 -19.06
CA ASN A 34 2.63 7.03 -18.20
C ASN A 34 2.78 6.57 -16.74
N TRP A 35 2.02 5.59 -16.28
CA TRP A 35 1.98 5.19 -14.88
C TRP A 35 3.32 4.68 -14.33
N ILE A 36 4.10 3.95 -15.14
CA ILE A 36 5.42 3.44 -14.73
C ILE A 36 6.37 4.61 -14.45
N LYS A 37 6.36 5.62 -15.33
CA LYS A 37 7.17 6.82 -15.15
C LYS A 37 6.82 7.56 -13.85
N ILE A 38 5.53 7.68 -13.56
CA ILE A 38 5.04 8.30 -12.32
C ILE A 38 5.57 7.54 -11.10
N ILE A 39 5.48 6.22 -11.09
CA ILE A 39 5.99 5.39 -9.99
C ILE A 39 7.50 5.55 -9.82
N LEU A 40 8.25 5.53 -10.91
CA LEU A 40 9.70 5.72 -10.85
C LEU A 40 10.08 7.09 -10.29
N GLU A 41 9.36 8.14 -10.66
CA GLU A 41 9.54 9.48 -10.10
C GLU A 41 9.22 9.52 -8.61
N MET A 42 8.14 8.89 -8.18
CA MET A 42 7.77 8.79 -6.76
C MET A 42 8.84 8.02 -5.96
N MET A 43 9.35 6.92 -6.50
CA MET A 43 10.42 6.15 -5.85
C MET A 43 11.69 6.99 -5.67
N LYS A 44 12.05 7.77 -6.71
CA LYS A 44 13.24 8.60 -6.70
C LYS A 44 13.11 9.81 -5.77
N ASN A 45 11.97 10.50 -5.81
CA ASN A 45 11.82 11.83 -5.20
C ASN A 45 11.05 11.83 -3.90
N GLU A 46 10.22 10.81 -3.63
CA GLU A 46 9.29 10.80 -2.51
C GLU A 46 9.44 9.59 -1.59
N LYS A 47 10.51 8.82 -1.75
CA LYS A 47 10.78 7.61 -0.95
C LYS A 47 9.64 6.58 -1.01
N TYR A 48 8.95 6.54 -2.14
CA TYR A 48 7.86 5.59 -2.36
C TYR A 48 8.41 4.19 -2.60
N SER A 49 7.79 3.20 -1.98
CA SER A 49 8.13 1.79 -2.13
C SER A 49 6.87 0.98 -2.40
N ILE A 50 7.03 -0.14 -3.09
CA ILE A 50 5.94 -1.08 -3.34
C ILE A 50 6.36 -2.45 -2.83
N ALA A 51 5.52 -3.06 -2.00
CA ALA A 51 5.60 -4.46 -1.61
C ALA A 51 4.42 -5.21 -2.21
N VAL A 52 4.69 -6.36 -2.80
CA VAL A 52 3.66 -7.21 -3.42
C VAL A 52 3.62 -8.58 -2.79
N ILE A 53 2.47 -9.23 -2.91
CA ILE A 53 2.32 -10.65 -2.63
C ILE A 53 2.20 -11.38 -3.95
N GLU A 54 3.05 -12.39 -4.14
CA GLU A 54 3.05 -13.24 -5.34
C GLU A 54 2.35 -14.56 -5.06
N ASP A 55 1.51 -14.97 -5.99
CA ASP A 55 0.91 -16.30 -6.02
C ASP A 55 0.93 -16.82 -7.46
N GLN A 56 1.53 -17.99 -7.68
CA GLN A 56 1.63 -18.63 -9.00
C GLN A 56 2.18 -17.68 -10.08
N ASN A 57 3.29 -17.01 -9.78
CA ASN A 57 3.99 -16.07 -10.68
C ASN A 57 3.16 -14.84 -11.06
N LYS A 58 2.20 -14.46 -10.24
CA LYS A 58 1.34 -13.30 -10.44
C LYS A 58 1.30 -12.45 -9.16
N PHE A 59 1.37 -11.12 -9.31
CA PHE A 59 1.21 -10.22 -8.19
C PHE A 59 -0.27 -10.01 -7.89
N VAL A 60 -0.71 -10.52 -6.75
CA VAL A 60 -2.14 -10.61 -6.39
C VAL A 60 -2.57 -9.60 -5.33
N ALA A 61 -1.62 -8.95 -4.68
CA ALA A 61 -1.86 -7.88 -3.70
C ALA A 61 -0.65 -6.96 -3.66
N PHE A 62 -0.88 -5.68 -3.30
CA PHE A 62 0.23 -4.74 -3.11
C PHE A 62 -0.06 -3.73 -2.03
N ALA A 63 1.01 -3.20 -1.44
CA ALA A 63 1.01 -2.00 -0.62
C ALA A 63 2.00 -1.00 -1.23
N GLY A 64 1.54 0.23 -1.44
CA GLY A 64 2.40 1.36 -1.79
C GLY A 64 2.54 2.25 -0.57
N TYR A 65 3.77 2.58 -0.19
CA TYR A 65 4.03 3.32 1.05
C TYR A 65 5.28 4.18 0.92
N ARG A 66 5.38 5.17 1.79
CA ARG A 66 6.55 6.06 1.83
C ARG A 66 6.91 6.44 3.26
N VAL A 67 8.22 6.62 3.47
CA VAL A 67 8.75 7.15 4.73
C VAL A 67 8.71 8.66 4.64
N MET A 68 8.13 9.31 5.65
CA MET A 68 8.04 10.78 5.67
C MET A 68 8.07 11.33 7.09
N ASN A 69 8.40 12.61 7.20
CA ASN A 69 8.30 13.35 8.45
C ASN A 69 6.99 14.13 8.48
N SER A 70 6.34 14.11 9.62
CA SER A 70 5.12 14.87 9.90
C SER A 70 5.26 15.55 11.25
N LEU A 71 4.96 16.84 11.31
CA LEU A 71 4.93 17.54 12.59
C LEU A 71 3.87 16.98 13.53
N HIS A 72 2.76 16.50 12.98
CA HIS A 72 1.66 15.90 13.74
C HIS A 72 2.00 14.51 14.28
N SER A 73 2.58 13.64 13.44
CA SER A 73 2.73 12.22 13.75
C SER A 73 4.18 11.75 13.94
N GLY A 74 5.16 12.63 13.68
CA GLY A 74 6.57 12.30 13.80
C GLY A 74 7.18 11.71 12.54
N HIS A 75 8.13 10.81 12.69
CA HIS A 75 8.76 10.09 11.57
C HIS A 75 7.97 8.83 11.31
N ILE A 76 7.32 8.74 10.15
CA ILE A 76 6.28 7.74 9.89
C ILE A 76 6.47 7.02 8.56
N ILE A 77 5.81 5.88 8.42
CA ILE A 77 5.42 5.35 7.13
C ILE A 77 3.96 5.72 6.87
N TYR A 78 3.70 6.29 5.70
CA TYR A 78 2.36 6.54 5.17
C TYR A 78 2.06 5.50 4.10
N ILE A 79 0.98 4.74 4.28
CA ILE A 79 0.50 3.79 3.27
C ILE A 79 -0.46 4.53 2.34
N ASP A 80 -0.01 4.75 1.10
CA ASP A 80 -0.82 5.41 0.06
C ASP A 80 -1.81 4.45 -0.60
N ASP A 81 -1.39 3.20 -0.75
CA ASP A 81 -2.11 2.21 -1.57
C ASP A 81 -2.09 0.86 -0.88
N LEU A 82 -3.24 0.18 -0.87
CA LEU A 82 -3.37 -1.18 -0.39
C LEU A 82 -4.52 -1.85 -1.16
N CYS A 83 -4.21 -2.91 -1.89
CA CYS A 83 -5.21 -3.59 -2.72
C CYS A 83 -4.90 -5.07 -2.88
N THR A 84 -5.95 -5.87 -2.93
CA THR A 84 -5.90 -7.31 -3.22
C THR A 84 -6.84 -7.60 -4.40
N LEU A 85 -6.38 -8.42 -5.35
CA LEU A 85 -7.23 -8.89 -6.44
C LEU A 85 -8.46 -9.62 -5.90
N GLU A 86 -9.59 -9.48 -6.56
CA GLU A 86 -10.87 -10.07 -6.12
C GLU A 86 -10.77 -11.57 -5.88
N THR A 87 -10.01 -12.28 -6.74
CA THR A 87 -9.79 -13.72 -6.64
C THR A 87 -9.05 -14.15 -5.36
N HIS A 88 -8.38 -13.22 -4.68
CA HIS A 88 -7.55 -13.49 -3.50
C HIS A 88 -8.05 -12.78 -2.24
N ARG A 89 -9.20 -12.16 -2.28
CA ARG A 89 -9.82 -11.55 -1.08
C ARG A 89 -10.28 -12.59 -0.08
N GLY A 90 -10.30 -12.20 1.21
CA GLY A 90 -10.70 -13.08 2.29
C GLY A 90 -9.63 -14.10 2.73
N LYS A 91 -8.40 -13.94 2.24
CA LYS A 91 -7.27 -14.82 2.58
C LYS A 91 -6.24 -14.18 3.54
N GLY A 92 -6.53 -12.99 4.05
CA GLY A 92 -5.65 -12.29 4.98
C GLY A 92 -4.46 -11.58 4.34
N LEU A 93 -4.46 -11.34 3.04
CA LEU A 93 -3.33 -10.74 2.34
C LEU A 93 -3.11 -9.27 2.74
N ALA A 94 -4.18 -8.50 2.92
CA ALA A 94 -4.08 -7.12 3.39
C ALA A 94 -3.44 -7.07 4.79
N THR A 95 -3.85 -7.93 5.70
CA THR A 95 -3.27 -8.05 7.04
C THR A 95 -1.79 -8.41 6.97
N GLN A 96 -1.42 -9.33 6.08
CA GLN A 96 -0.02 -9.72 5.88
C GLN A 96 0.84 -8.54 5.39
N LEU A 97 0.32 -7.71 4.46
CA LEU A 97 1.01 -6.51 3.99
C LEU A 97 1.12 -5.45 5.09
N LEU A 98 0.06 -5.23 5.87
CA LEU A 98 0.09 -4.31 7.01
C LEU A 98 1.15 -4.72 8.03
N ASN A 99 1.21 -6.00 8.38
CA ASN A 99 2.22 -6.52 9.30
C ASN A 99 3.64 -6.33 8.76
N TYR A 100 3.83 -6.53 7.47
CA TYR A 100 5.12 -6.29 6.80
C TYR A 100 5.56 -4.82 6.93
N VAL A 101 4.66 -3.89 6.66
CA VAL A 101 4.94 -2.45 6.78
C VAL A 101 5.21 -2.06 8.23
N GLU A 102 4.45 -2.60 9.18
CA GLU A 102 4.69 -2.36 10.61
C GLU A 102 6.07 -2.88 11.05
N ASP A 103 6.46 -4.07 10.59
CA ASP A 103 7.78 -4.64 10.92
C ASP A 103 8.92 -3.76 10.38
N ILE A 104 8.80 -3.27 9.14
CA ILE A 104 9.77 -2.31 8.59
C ILE A 104 9.82 -1.06 9.46
N SER A 105 8.67 -0.53 9.85
CA SER A 105 8.57 0.68 10.66
C SER A 105 9.25 0.52 12.02
N ARG A 106 9.06 -0.62 12.67
CA ARG A 106 9.75 -0.93 13.93
C ARG A 106 11.25 -1.06 13.76
N LYS A 107 11.71 -1.72 12.70
CA LYS A 107 13.16 -1.86 12.39
C LYS A 107 13.82 -0.52 12.13
N MET A 108 13.09 0.43 11.53
CA MET A 108 13.55 1.79 11.28
C MET A 108 13.35 2.72 12.48
N ASN A 109 12.81 2.24 13.58
CA ASN A 109 12.48 3.02 14.78
C ASN A 109 11.58 4.22 14.48
N LEU A 110 10.55 4.01 13.68
CA LEU A 110 9.57 5.04 13.33
C LEU A 110 8.48 5.17 14.40
N ASP A 111 7.83 6.33 14.42
CA ASP A 111 6.83 6.67 15.44
C ASP A 111 5.46 6.05 15.15
N ALA A 112 5.09 5.92 13.87
CA ALA A 112 3.75 5.42 13.51
C ALA A 112 3.68 4.93 12.07
N VAL A 113 2.66 4.14 11.79
CA VAL A 113 2.15 3.82 10.45
C VAL A 113 0.81 4.51 10.30
N VAL A 114 0.65 5.28 9.23
CA VAL A 114 -0.55 6.10 8.98
C VAL A 114 -1.12 5.73 7.60
N LEU A 115 -2.44 5.71 7.50
CA LEU A 115 -3.14 5.54 6.22
C LEU A 115 -4.45 6.31 6.21
N ASP A 116 -4.96 6.57 5.02
CA ASP A 116 -6.32 7.05 4.82
C ASP A 116 -7.20 5.91 4.31
N THR A 117 -8.47 5.94 4.63
CA THR A 117 -9.45 4.98 4.13
C THR A 117 -10.70 5.71 3.66
N ASP A 118 -11.30 5.21 2.58
CA ASP A 118 -12.55 5.75 2.09
C ASP A 118 -13.69 5.47 3.09
N PHE A 119 -14.54 6.46 3.32
CA PHE A 119 -15.68 6.35 4.24
C PHE A 119 -16.63 5.20 3.88
N HIS A 120 -16.74 4.87 2.60
CA HIS A 120 -17.64 3.83 2.11
C HIS A 120 -17.01 2.43 2.10
N ASN A 121 -15.70 2.33 2.32
CA ASN A 121 -14.99 1.04 2.29
C ASN A 121 -15.03 0.35 3.66
N ASN A 122 -16.20 -0.17 4.02
CA ASN A 122 -16.41 -0.84 5.31
C ASN A 122 -15.53 -2.06 5.50
N THR A 123 -15.27 -2.82 4.45
CA THR A 123 -14.42 -4.02 4.51
C THR A 123 -12.99 -3.66 4.87
N ALA A 124 -12.41 -2.64 4.21
CA ALA A 124 -11.07 -2.17 4.51
C ALA A 124 -10.96 -1.60 5.94
N GLN A 125 -11.96 -0.80 6.36
CA GLN A 125 -12.00 -0.23 7.71
C GLN A 125 -11.98 -1.31 8.79
N LYS A 126 -12.72 -2.40 8.61
CA LYS A 126 -12.71 -3.54 9.55
C LYS A 126 -11.32 -4.16 9.66
N VAL A 127 -10.63 -4.33 8.53
CA VAL A 127 -9.25 -4.85 8.52
C VAL A 127 -8.32 -3.91 9.29
N TYR A 128 -8.40 -2.61 9.05
CA TYR A 128 -7.55 -1.63 9.72
C TYR A 128 -7.80 -1.58 11.23
N PHE A 129 -9.05 -1.52 11.67
CA PHE A 129 -9.38 -1.48 13.10
C PHE A 129 -8.95 -2.78 13.80
N LYS A 130 -9.14 -3.92 13.14
CA LYS A 130 -8.68 -5.21 13.68
C LYS A 130 -7.15 -5.29 13.78
N SER A 131 -6.43 -4.60 12.90
CA SER A 131 -4.97 -4.52 12.91
C SER A 131 -4.41 -3.46 13.87
N GLY A 132 -5.25 -2.79 14.63
CA GLY A 132 -4.84 -1.84 15.66
C GLY A 132 -4.85 -0.38 15.23
N PHE A 133 -5.26 -0.06 13.99
CA PHE A 133 -5.44 1.33 13.56
C PHE A 133 -6.63 1.97 14.27
N LYS A 134 -6.50 3.27 14.56
CA LYS A 134 -7.54 4.08 15.18
C LYS A 134 -7.85 5.27 14.29
N LEU A 135 -9.10 5.69 14.27
CA LEU A 135 -9.50 6.92 13.60
C LEU A 135 -8.97 8.12 14.40
N VAL A 136 -8.03 8.86 13.84
CA VAL A 136 -7.37 9.99 14.53
C VAL A 136 -7.61 11.33 13.84
N ALA A 137 -7.98 11.33 12.56
CA ALA A 137 -8.20 12.54 11.77
C ALA A 137 -9.11 12.25 10.58
N VAL A 138 -9.60 13.31 9.95
CA VAL A 138 -10.39 13.23 8.71
C VAL A 138 -9.60 13.90 7.59
N HIS A 139 -9.48 13.22 6.45
CA HIS A 139 -8.86 13.75 5.25
C HIS A 139 -9.86 14.58 4.45
N LEU A 140 -9.54 15.84 4.19
CA LEU A 140 -10.35 16.74 3.36
C LEU A 140 -9.60 17.06 2.08
N ALA A 141 -10.30 17.03 0.95
CA ALA A 141 -9.73 17.35 -0.35
C ALA A 141 -10.60 18.37 -1.10
N HIS A 142 -9.95 19.35 -1.73
CA HIS A 142 -10.57 20.31 -2.64
C HIS A 142 -9.92 20.17 -4.00
N LYS A 143 -10.61 19.55 -4.95
CA LYS A 143 -10.09 19.39 -6.32
C LYS A 143 -9.97 20.73 -7.00
N LEU A 144 -8.82 21.00 -7.63
CA LEU A 144 -8.54 22.21 -8.36
C LEU A 144 -8.65 22.06 -9.90
N LYS A 145 -8.73 20.82 -10.36
CA LYS A 145 -8.89 20.44 -11.77
C LYS A 145 -9.92 19.34 -11.93
#